data_a6d6c578cadc2c04b43b87d33c857d48
#
_entry.id   a6d6c578cadc2c04b43b87d33c857d48
#
_cell.length_a   1.000
_cell.length_b   1.000
_cell.length_c   1.000
_cell.angle_alpha   90.00
_cell.angle_beta   90.00
_cell.angle_gamma   90.00
#
_symmetry.space_group_name_H-M   'P 1'
#
loop_
_entity.id
_entity.type
_entity.pdbx_description
1 polymer ?
#
loop_
_entity_poly.entity_id
_entity_poly.type
_entity_poly.pdbx_seq_one_letter_code
_entity_poly.pdbx_strand_id
1 'polypeptide(L)'
;MIPSSLVPRRSFLKSAVALGAIAALPSVTRAATAKKVPFKISLAQWSLNKRFLKRAGAEPLDNLEFAKIARSVGIDGIEYVNQMFKDKAQDQAYLGEMKKRAAGEGVKSLLIMCDGEGNLGAPQEPARAKTVENHLKWLDAAAFLGCHSIRVNAASDAKLPADEQAKLAADGLHRLCVEGDKRGQWVVVENHGGLSSNGKWLTQVMKLADHKRVGILPDFGNFYTDRAKSEMYNPYQGLREFMPWVKEGMSAKSYDWDTGAGKFYTEDRREKIEMTLDFERLLRIVVGAGYSGYVGIEYEGSKHSEIDGIKRTKQALDEICALLA
;
A
#
# COMPACT_ATOMS: atom_id res chain seq x y z
N MET A 1 -41.29 -91.61 -27.51
CA MET A 1 -40.99 -92.82 -26.73
C MET A 1 -40.08 -92.44 -25.58
N ILE A 2 -40.55 -92.69 -24.42
CA ILE A 2 -39.98 -92.59 -23.06
C ILE A 2 -38.84 -93.61 -22.93
N PRO A 3 -37.86 -93.62 -22.00
CA PRO A 3 -37.96 -93.21 -20.58
C PRO A 3 -36.76 -92.43 -20.03
N SER A 4 -36.90 -91.66 -18.99
CA SER A 4 -36.79 -91.80 -17.53
C SER A 4 -35.49 -92.45 -16.99
N SER A 5 -34.84 -91.70 -16.07
CA SER A 5 -34.37 -92.20 -14.75
C SER A 5 -33.61 -91.09 -13.99
N LEU A 6 -34.14 -90.59 -12.90
CA LEU A 6 -33.80 -90.87 -11.50
C LEU A 6 -32.42 -90.42 -11.01
N VAL A 7 -32.43 -89.36 -10.22
CA VAL A 7 -31.83 -88.94 -8.93
C VAL A 7 -30.77 -89.87 -8.30
N PRO A 8 -29.68 -89.31 -7.62
CA PRO A 8 -29.89 -88.98 -6.20
C PRO A 8 -29.18 -87.70 -5.67
N ARG A 9 -29.82 -87.22 -4.61
CA ARG A 9 -29.32 -86.18 -3.69
C ARG A 9 -27.99 -86.54 -3.04
N ARG A 10 -27.06 -85.64 -2.97
CA ARG A 10 -26.03 -85.61 -1.92
C ARG A 10 -25.90 -84.20 -1.34
N SER A 11 -26.14 -84.16 -0.05
CA SER A 11 -25.95 -83.08 0.87
C SER A 11 -24.49 -82.61 0.83
N PHE A 12 -24.24 -81.33 0.71
CA PHE A 12 -22.95 -80.75 1.05
C PHE A 12 -23.11 -79.61 2.06
N LEU A 13 -22.34 -79.71 3.11
CA LEU A 13 -22.26 -78.91 4.29
C LEU A 13 -22.04 -77.40 3.92
N LYS A 14 -22.74 -76.53 4.62
CA LYS A 14 -22.51 -75.08 4.63
C LYS A 14 -21.31 -74.79 5.54
N SER A 15 -20.18 -74.45 4.95
CA SER A 15 -19.08 -73.76 5.66
C SER A 15 -19.31 -72.26 5.51
N ALA A 16 -19.70 -71.63 6.61
CA ALA A 16 -19.78 -70.14 6.68
C ALA A 16 -18.36 -69.58 6.81
N VAL A 17 -17.89 -68.88 5.78
CA VAL A 17 -16.71 -68.04 5.85
C VAL A 17 -17.19 -66.68 6.29
N ALA A 18 -16.86 -66.30 7.53
CA ALA A 18 -17.05 -64.95 8.04
C ALA A 18 -16.02 -63.98 7.36
N LEU A 19 -16.44 -63.20 6.39
CA LEU A 19 -15.67 -62.04 5.91
C LEU A 19 -15.78 -60.96 6.97
N GLY A 20 -14.65 -60.71 7.67
CA GLY A 20 -14.49 -59.54 8.52
C GLY A 20 -14.48 -58.28 7.68
N ALA A 21 -15.52 -57.46 7.76
CA ALA A 21 -15.55 -56.11 7.20
C ALA A 21 -14.63 -55.23 8.03
N ILE A 22 -13.42 -54.94 7.50
CA ILE A 22 -12.56 -53.89 8.02
C ILE A 22 -13.26 -52.57 7.63
N ALA A 23 -13.92 -51.94 8.60
CA ALA A 23 -14.43 -50.57 8.46
C ALA A 23 -13.21 -49.62 8.32
N ALA A 24 -12.92 -49.18 7.11
CA ALA A 24 -11.99 -48.08 6.86
C ALA A 24 -12.59 -46.81 7.45
N LEU A 25 -12.06 -46.37 8.59
CA LEU A 25 -12.34 -45.03 9.13
C LEU A 25 -11.88 -44.02 8.09
N PRO A 26 -12.73 -43.04 7.70
CA PRO A 26 -12.28 -41.97 6.83
C PRO A 26 -11.19 -41.18 7.59
N SER A 27 -9.97 -41.19 7.06
CA SER A 27 -8.91 -40.30 7.50
C SER A 27 -9.39 -38.89 7.23
N VAL A 28 -9.83 -38.18 8.27
CA VAL A 28 -10.08 -36.75 8.23
C VAL A 28 -8.70 -36.07 8.06
N THR A 29 -8.29 -35.92 6.81
CA THR A 29 -7.19 -35.02 6.49
C THR A 29 -7.67 -33.62 6.85
N ARG A 30 -7.28 -33.17 8.06
CA ARG A 30 -7.42 -31.77 8.47
C ARG A 30 -6.67 -30.96 7.45
N ALA A 31 -7.40 -30.40 6.48
CA ALA A 31 -6.82 -29.44 5.54
C ALA A 31 -6.15 -28.36 6.39
N ALA A 32 -4.83 -28.27 6.30
CA ALA A 32 -4.10 -27.19 6.93
C ALA A 32 -4.70 -25.91 6.36
N THR A 33 -5.41 -25.15 7.18
CA THR A 33 -5.89 -23.82 6.81
C THR A 33 -4.68 -23.02 6.39
N ALA A 34 -4.58 -22.68 5.11
CA ALA A 34 -3.50 -21.85 4.61
C ALA A 34 -3.47 -20.60 5.49
N LYS A 35 -2.32 -20.33 6.11
CA LYS A 35 -2.16 -19.12 6.95
C LYS A 35 -2.54 -17.92 6.13
N LYS A 36 -3.46 -17.11 6.63
CA LYS A 36 -3.92 -15.91 5.94
C LYS A 36 -2.76 -14.92 5.93
N VAL A 37 -2.32 -14.52 4.73
CA VAL A 37 -1.30 -13.47 4.59
C VAL A 37 -1.86 -12.17 5.17
N PRO A 38 -1.27 -11.60 6.23
CA PRO A 38 -1.83 -10.43 6.92
C PRO A 38 -1.97 -9.20 6.03
N PHE A 39 -1.00 -8.95 5.14
CA PHE A 39 -0.99 -7.83 4.18
C PHE A 39 -0.15 -8.22 2.95
N LYS A 40 -0.25 -7.41 1.89
CA LYS A 40 0.56 -7.52 0.67
C LYS A 40 1.63 -6.45 0.65
N ILE A 41 2.69 -6.64 -0.14
CA ILE A 41 3.78 -5.68 -0.26
C ILE A 41 3.76 -5.03 -1.64
N SER A 42 3.81 -3.71 -1.70
CA SER A 42 4.01 -2.92 -2.91
C SER A 42 5.33 -2.14 -2.86
N LEU A 43 5.70 -1.54 -3.98
CA LEU A 43 6.86 -0.68 -4.11
C LEU A 43 6.42 0.72 -4.52
N ALA A 44 6.73 1.72 -3.69
CA ALA A 44 6.62 3.11 -4.05
C ALA A 44 7.80 3.53 -4.94
N GLN A 45 7.50 4.16 -6.06
CA GLN A 45 8.50 4.62 -7.03
C GLN A 45 9.48 5.63 -6.42
N TRP A 46 9.04 6.34 -5.37
CA TRP A 46 9.89 7.26 -4.62
C TRP A 46 11.12 6.60 -4.00
N SER A 47 11.08 5.29 -3.69
CA SER A 47 12.25 4.52 -3.24
C SER A 47 13.44 4.56 -4.21
N LEU A 48 13.20 4.91 -5.48
CA LEU A 48 14.18 5.01 -6.54
C LEU A 48 14.32 6.45 -7.06
N ASN A 49 13.96 7.44 -6.23
CA ASN A 49 13.85 8.85 -6.65
C ASN A 49 15.16 9.45 -7.17
N LYS A 50 16.32 9.04 -6.63
CA LYS A 50 17.63 9.55 -7.08
C LYS A 50 17.89 9.18 -8.54
N ARG A 51 17.54 7.95 -8.91
CA ARG A 51 17.77 7.40 -10.25
C ARG A 51 16.73 7.87 -11.25
N PHE A 52 15.44 7.87 -10.91
CA PHE A 52 14.38 8.36 -11.79
C PHE A 52 14.45 9.88 -12.03
N LEU A 53 14.78 10.67 -11.01
CA LEU A 53 14.97 12.12 -11.14
C LEU A 53 16.37 12.49 -11.64
N LYS A 54 17.20 11.51 -11.99
CA LYS A 54 18.55 11.72 -12.55
C LYS A 54 19.42 12.63 -11.66
N ARG A 55 19.33 12.42 -10.34
CA ARG A 55 20.14 13.20 -9.39
C ARG A 55 21.62 12.85 -9.54
N ALA A 56 22.49 13.82 -9.27
CA ALA A 56 23.93 13.66 -9.41
C ALA A 56 24.45 12.42 -8.65
N GLY A 57 25.30 11.64 -9.31
CA GLY A 57 25.92 10.45 -8.76
C GLY A 57 25.04 9.18 -8.79
N ALA A 58 23.82 9.24 -9.35
CA ALA A 58 22.97 8.07 -9.53
C ALA A 58 22.86 7.68 -11.01
N GLU A 59 22.94 6.36 -11.29
CA GLU A 59 22.68 5.84 -12.63
C GLU A 59 21.21 6.05 -13.00
N PRO A 60 20.90 6.77 -14.11
CA PRO A 60 19.53 7.07 -14.49
C PRO A 60 18.71 5.82 -14.78
N LEU A 61 17.42 5.88 -14.43
CA LEU A 61 16.43 4.87 -14.81
C LEU A 61 15.38 5.47 -15.76
N ASP A 62 14.93 4.65 -16.70
CA ASP A 62 13.73 4.94 -17.48
C ASP A 62 12.49 4.58 -16.64
N ASN A 63 11.53 5.50 -16.58
CA ASN A 63 10.26 5.29 -15.87
C ASN A 63 9.52 4.02 -16.35
N LEU A 64 9.66 3.65 -17.61
CA LEU A 64 9.06 2.45 -18.19
C LEU A 64 9.64 1.14 -17.65
N GLU A 65 10.80 1.15 -16.98
CA GLU A 65 11.42 -0.03 -16.37
C GLU A 65 10.90 -0.31 -14.95
N PHE A 66 10.07 0.55 -14.39
CA PHE A 66 9.66 0.47 -12.98
C PHE A 66 8.97 -0.85 -12.62
N ALA A 67 8.04 -1.33 -13.44
CA ALA A 67 7.35 -2.61 -13.19
C ALA A 67 8.32 -3.80 -13.20
N LYS A 68 9.28 -3.82 -14.13
CA LYS A 68 10.33 -4.84 -14.21
C LYS A 68 11.24 -4.82 -12.99
N ILE A 69 11.60 -3.62 -12.50
CA ILE A 69 12.40 -3.47 -11.29
C ILE A 69 11.65 -4.01 -10.08
N ALA A 70 10.37 -3.67 -9.90
CA ALA A 70 9.55 -4.20 -8.83
C ALA A 70 9.49 -5.73 -8.87
N ARG A 71 9.26 -6.30 -10.05
CA ARG A 71 9.24 -7.75 -10.25
C ARG A 71 10.57 -8.40 -9.92
N SER A 72 11.70 -7.78 -10.28
CA SER A 72 13.05 -8.29 -10.00
C SER A 72 13.38 -8.43 -8.51
N VAL A 73 12.69 -7.66 -7.66
CA VAL A 73 12.79 -7.75 -6.18
C VAL A 73 11.63 -8.54 -5.56
N GLY A 74 10.82 -9.22 -6.38
CA GLY A 74 9.73 -10.09 -5.93
C GLY A 74 8.50 -9.34 -5.42
N ILE A 75 8.21 -8.16 -5.99
CA ILE A 75 7.03 -7.33 -5.65
C ILE A 75 6.08 -7.31 -6.86
N ASP A 76 4.77 -7.44 -6.59
CA ASP A 76 3.72 -7.50 -7.61
C ASP A 76 2.72 -6.32 -7.57
N GLY A 77 2.97 -5.31 -6.75
CA GLY A 77 2.21 -4.08 -6.66
C GLY A 77 3.11 -2.86 -6.73
N ILE A 78 2.74 -1.84 -7.51
CA ILE A 78 3.54 -0.62 -7.67
C ILE A 78 2.71 0.65 -7.48
N GLU A 79 3.38 1.67 -6.95
CA GLU A 79 2.83 2.98 -6.65
C GLU A 79 3.67 4.02 -7.38
N TYR A 80 3.07 4.68 -8.37
CA TYR A 80 3.76 5.66 -9.21
C TYR A 80 3.91 7.01 -8.51
N VAL A 81 4.88 7.80 -8.98
CA VAL A 81 5.03 9.21 -8.61
C VAL A 81 4.94 10.07 -9.85
N ASN A 82 4.04 11.05 -9.84
CA ASN A 82 3.74 11.90 -10.99
C ASN A 82 4.97 12.64 -11.54
N GLN A 83 5.92 13.00 -10.69
CA GLN A 83 7.15 13.70 -11.08
C GLN A 83 8.02 12.88 -12.05
N MET A 84 7.93 11.54 -12.02
CA MET A 84 8.73 10.65 -12.86
C MET A 84 8.25 10.60 -14.31
N PHE A 85 7.02 11.05 -14.57
CA PHE A 85 6.41 11.12 -15.90
C PHE A 85 5.48 12.34 -16.07
N LYS A 86 5.91 13.47 -15.53
CA LYS A 86 5.12 14.71 -15.39
C LYS A 86 4.49 15.17 -16.72
N ASP A 87 5.25 15.10 -17.82
CA ASP A 87 4.81 15.55 -19.13
C ASP A 87 3.96 14.50 -19.87
N LYS A 88 3.71 13.35 -19.25
CA LYS A 88 3.06 12.17 -19.84
C LYS A 88 1.68 11.86 -19.28
N ALA A 89 1.16 12.69 -18.36
CA ALA A 89 -0.14 12.45 -17.73
C ALA A 89 -1.30 12.25 -18.72
N GLN A 90 -1.22 12.85 -19.91
CA GLN A 90 -2.24 12.79 -20.96
C GLN A 90 -1.73 12.09 -22.24
N ASP A 91 -0.51 11.59 -22.26
CA ASP A 91 0.07 10.84 -23.38
C ASP A 91 -0.43 9.37 -23.34
N GLN A 92 -1.51 9.11 -24.08
CA GLN A 92 -2.16 7.79 -24.08
C GLN A 92 -1.25 6.67 -24.59
N ALA A 93 -0.32 6.96 -25.53
CA ALA A 93 0.62 5.99 -26.02
C ALA A 93 1.63 5.60 -24.93
N TYR A 94 2.15 6.59 -24.21
CA TYR A 94 3.08 6.37 -23.10
C TYR A 94 2.41 5.64 -21.92
N LEU A 95 1.23 6.09 -21.50
CA LEU A 95 0.45 5.41 -20.45
C LEU A 95 0.08 3.98 -20.88
N GLY A 96 -0.23 3.78 -22.16
CA GLY A 96 -0.48 2.44 -22.73
C GLY A 96 0.74 1.53 -22.63
N GLU A 97 1.94 2.04 -22.87
CA GLU A 97 3.18 1.29 -22.70
C GLU A 97 3.47 0.98 -21.23
N MET A 98 3.26 1.94 -20.29
CA MET A 98 3.35 1.69 -18.85
C MET A 98 2.43 0.54 -18.44
N LYS A 99 1.15 0.60 -18.84
CA LYS A 99 0.13 -0.43 -18.53
C LYS A 99 0.51 -1.80 -19.09
N LYS A 100 0.96 -1.84 -20.35
CA LYS A 100 1.41 -3.06 -21.02
C LYS A 100 2.59 -3.71 -20.31
N ARG A 101 3.61 -2.92 -19.91
CA ARG A 101 4.78 -3.42 -19.19
C ARG A 101 4.40 -3.94 -17.80
N ALA A 102 3.57 -3.21 -17.05
CA ALA A 102 3.07 -3.69 -15.77
C ALA A 102 2.34 -5.04 -15.89
N ALA A 103 1.45 -5.17 -16.89
CA ALA A 103 0.74 -6.41 -17.17
C ALA A 103 1.69 -7.53 -17.61
N GLY A 104 2.70 -7.24 -18.46
CA GLY A 104 3.70 -8.20 -18.93
C GLY A 104 4.57 -8.78 -17.81
N GLU A 105 4.85 -7.99 -16.78
CA GLU A 105 5.57 -8.42 -15.58
C GLU A 105 4.65 -9.05 -14.51
N GLY A 106 3.33 -9.07 -14.72
CA GLY A 106 2.35 -9.52 -13.72
C GLY A 106 2.29 -8.61 -12.50
N VAL A 107 2.51 -7.31 -12.68
CA VAL A 107 2.55 -6.29 -11.63
C VAL A 107 1.31 -5.42 -11.70
N LYS A 108 0.71 -5.13 -10.54
CA LYS A 108 -0.50 -4.30 -10.41
C LYS A 108 -0.13 -2.84 -10.19
N SER A 109 -0.72 -1.95 -10.97
CA SER A 109 -0.70 -0.51 -10.73
C SER A 109 -1.70 -0.17 -9.63
N LEU A 110 -1.28 0.48 -8.54
CA LEU A 110 -2.11 0.70 -7.35
C LEU A 110 -2.57 2.14 -7.21
N LEU A 111 -1.65 3.09 -7.30
CA LEU A 111 -1.94 4.52 -7.15
C LEU A 111 -0.90 5.39 -7.87
N ILE A 112 -1.20 6.68 -8.01
CA ILE A 112 -0.26 7.72 -8.41
C ILE A 112 -0.12 8.72 -7.26
N MET A 113 1.09 8.91 -6.75
CA MET A 113 1.42 9.98 -5.82
C MET A 113 1.54 11.29 -6.58
N CYS A 114 0.76 12.31 -6.22
CA CYS A 114 0.69 13.59 -6.90
C CYS A 114 1.32 14.69 -6.05
N ASP A 115 2.47 15.20 -6.50
CA ASP A 115 3.15 16.32 -5.90
C ASP A 115 3.29 17.47 -6.92
N GLY A 116 3.39 18.73 -6.40
CA GLY A 116 3.65 19.89 -7.23
C GLY A 116 2.45 20.40 -8.03
N GLU A 117 1.24 19.96 -7.74
CA GLU A 117 0.01 20.38 -8.44
C GLU A 117 -0.73 21.54 -7.74
N GLY A 118 -0.13 22.10 -6.66
CA GLY A 118 -0.68 23.19 -5.85
C GLY A 118 -1.17 22.72 -4.48
N ASN A 119 -1.71 23.65 -3.69
CA ASN A 119 -2.21 23.38 -2.35
C ASN A 119 -3.74 23.24 -2.36
N LEU A 120 -4.26 22.08 -1.99
CA LEU A 120 -5.70 21.85 -1.89
C LEU A 120 -6.37 22.74 -0.83
N GLY A 121 -5.62 23.22 0.16
CA GLY A 121 -6.06 24.20 1.14
C GLY A 121 -5.61 25.63 0.83
N ALA A 122 -5.41 26.01 -0.44
CA ALA A 122 -5.05 27.38 -0.80
C ALA A 122 -6.09 28.38 -0.26
N PRO A 123 -5.67 29.49 0.40
CA PRO A 123 -6.60 30.47 0.99
C PRO A 123 -7.52 31.11 -0.06
N GLN A 124 -6.97 31.45 -1.22
CA GLN A 124 -7.73 32.07 -2.32
C GLN A 124 -8.52 30.99 -3.09
N GLU A 125 -9.82 31.19 -3.20
CA GLU A 125 -10.71 30.26 -3.90
C GLU A 125 -10.26 29.93 -5.34
N PRO A 126 -9.88 30.88 -6.19
CA PRO A 126 -9.40 30.57 -7.55
C PRO A 126 -8.15 29.67 -7.55
N ALA A 127 -7.22 29.87 -6.60
CA ALA A 127 -6.02 29.04 -6.48
C ALA A 127 -6.37 27.62 -6.04
N ARG A 128 -7.33 27.47 -5.13
CA ARG A 128 -7.82 26.17 -4.65
C ARG A 128 -8.58 25.41 -5.77
N ALA A 129 -9.43 26.11 -6.53
CA ALA A 129 -10.09 25.55 -7.69
C ALA A 129 -9.07 25.10 -8.77
N LYS A 130 -8.06 25.92 -9.04
CA LYS A 130 -6.98 25.58 -9.99
C LYS A 130 -6.18 24.35 -9.54
N THR A 131 -5.94 24.21 -8.24
CA THR A 131 -5.30 23.01 -7.70
C THR A 131 -6.13 21.75 -7.97
N VAL A 132 -7.44 21.81 -7.78
CA VAL A 132 -8.35 20.70 -8.13
C VAL A 132 -8.25 20.37 -9.63
N GLU A 133 -8.33 21.38 -10.50
CA GLU A 133 -8.19 21.22 -11.95
C GLU A 133 -6.88 20.55 -12.35
N ASN A 134 -5.77 20.95 -11.74
CA ASN A 134 -4.45 20.39 -12.01
C ASN A 134 -4.35 18.89 -11.71
N HIS A 135 -5.13 18.38 -10.75
CA HIS A 135 -5.17 16.97 -10.39
C HIS A 135 -6.03 16.10 -11.32
N LEU A 136 -6.93 16.70 -12.14
CA LEU A 136 -7.85 15.92 -12.98
C LEU A 136 -7.11 15.01 -13.96
N LYS A 137 -6.03 15.48 -14.59
CA LYS A 137 -5.18 14.68 -15.49
C LYS A 137 -4.61 13.43 -14.80
N TRP A 138 -4.34 13.52 -13.48
CA TRP A 138 -3.80 12.41 -12.70
C TRP A 138 -4.88 11.42 -12.29
N LEU A 139 -6.10 11.88 -12.01
CA LEU A 139 -7.26 11.01 -11.84
C LEU A 139 -7.55 10.22 -13.13
N ASP A 140 -7.44 10.87 -14.30
CA ASP A 140 -7.65 10.23 -15.60
C ASP A 140 -6.53 9.20 -15.88
N ALA A 141 -5.26 9.57 -15.64
CA ALA A 141 -4.11 8.68 -15.80
C ALA A 141 -4.20 7.48 -14.85
N ALA A 142 -4.57 7.69 -13.58
CA ALA A 142 -4.75 6.63 -12.60
C ALA A 142 -5.83 5.64 -13.03
N ALA A 143 -6.99 6.14 -13.47
CA ALA A 143 -8.08 5.31 -13.99
C ALA A 143 -7.63 4.50 -15.23
N PHE A 144 -6.92 5.13 -16.17
CA PHE A 144 -6.40 4.45 -17.37
C PHE A 144 -5.41 3.34 -17.04
N LEU A 145 -4.49 3.58 -16.09
CA LEU A 145 -3.49 2.59 -15.63
C LEU A 145 -4.10 1.47 -14.79
N GLY A 146 -5.36 1.61 -14.35
CA GLY A 146 -6.04 0.64 -13.49
C GLY A 146 -5.70 0.81 -12.00
N CYS A 147 -5.19 1.97 -11.62
CA CYS A 147 -5.00 2.34 -10.21
C CYS A 147 -6.37 2.54 -9.53
N HIS A 148 -6.42 2.34 -8.21
CA HIS A 148 -7.62 2.58 -7.41
C HIS A 148 -7.70 4.00 -6.83
N SER A 149 -6.59 4.75 -6.81
CA SER A 149 -6.51 6.06 -6.15
C SER A 149 -5.43 6.96 -6.72
N ILE A 150 -5.53 8.23 -6.38
CA ILE A 150 -4.40 9.15 -6.34
C ILE A 150 -4.07 9.51 -4.88
N ARG A 151 -2.78 9.70 -4.55
CA ARG A 151 -2.35 10.27 -3.28
C ARG A 151 -2.06 11.76 -3.45
N VAL A 152 -2.54 12.57 -2.53
CA VAL A 152 -2.39 14.03 -2.52
C VAL A 152 -1.94 14.53 -1.15
N ASN A 153 -1.59 15.82 -1.06
CA ASN A 153 -1.22 16.48 0.17
C ASN A 153 -2.33 17.45 0.63
N ALA A 154 -2.62 17.47 1.93
CA ALA A 154 -3.56 18.42 2.54
C ALA A 154 -2.84 19.71 2.95
N ALA A 155 -2.12 20.34 2.02
CA ALA A 155 -1.34 21.54 2.27
C ALA A 155 -2.21 22.81 2.19
N SER A 156 -1.90 23.80 3.06
CA SER A 156 -2.49 25.13 3.09
C SER A 156 -1.40 26.19 3.35
N ASP A 157 -1.77 27.43 3.65
CA ASP A 157 -0.86 28.49 4.07
C ASP A 157 -0.54 28.34 5.58
N ALA A 158 0.73 28.05 5.90
CA ALA A 158 1.18 27.85 7.28
C ALA A 158 1.03 29.09 8.18
N LYS A 159 0.72 30.27 7.63
CA LYS A 159 0.46 31.49 8.39
C LYS A 159 -0.94 31.53 8.98
N LEU A 160 -1.86 30.70 8.48
CA LEU A 160 -3.23 30.64 8.97
C LEU A 160 -3.33 29.78 10.24
N PRO A 161 -4.34 30.03 11.09
CA PRO A 161 -4.67 29.13 12.20
C PRO A 161 -4.90 27.70 11.71
N ALA A 162 -4.53 26.71 12.52
CA ALA A 162 -4.62 25.29 12.15
C ALA A 162 -6.06 24.86 11.75
N ASP A 163 -7.08 25.37 12.45
CA ASP A 163 -8.48 25.07 12.15
C ASP A 163 -8.95 25.68 10.82
N GLU A 164 -8.43 26.85 10.45
CA GLU A 164 -8.70 27.46 9.15
C GLU A 164 -8.02 26.67 8.02
N GLN A 165 -6.77 26.29 8.21
CA GLN A 165 -6.07 25.40 7.28
C GLN A 165 -6.85 24.09 7.08
N ALA A 166 -7.40 23.50 8.14
CA ALA A 166 -8.19 22.27 8.06
C ALA A 166 -9.45 22.45 7.20
N LYS A 167 -10.19 23.55 7.38
CA LYS A 167 -11.39 23.86 6.59
C LYS A 167 -11.07 24.05 5.12
N LEU A 168 -10.01 24.79 4.81
CA LEU A 168 -9.59 25.04 3.43
C LEU A 168 -9.12 23.76 2.74
N ALA A 169 -8.31 22.95 3.42
CA ALA A 169 -7.85 21.65 2.91
C ALA A 169 -9.04 20.70 2.67
N ALA A 170 -10.00 20.68 3.57
CA ALA A 170 -11.20 19.87 3.44
C ALA A 170 -12.08 20.30 2.26
N ASP A 171 -12.24 21.59 1.99
CA ASP A 171 -12.98 22.10 0.83
C ASP A 171 -12.32 21.64 -0.49
N GLY A 172 -11.01 21.82 -0.64
CA GLY A 172 -10.31 21.36 -1.84
C GLY A 172 -10.35 19.85 -2.00
N LEU A 173 -10.20 19.07 -0.91
CA LEU A 173 -10.34 17.61 -0.93
C LEU A 173 -11.73 17.16 -1.32
N HIS A 174 -12.78 17.78 -0.75
CA HIS A 174 -14.16 17.45 -1.11
C HIS A 174 -14.39 17.61 -2.62
N ARG A 175 -14.01 18.76 -3.18
CA ARG A 175 -14.13 19.04 -4.63
C ARG A 175 -13.36 18.00 -5.46
N LEU A 176 -12.15 17.65 -5.07
CA LEU A 176 -11.36 16.65 -5.77
C LEU A 176 -11.96 15.24 -5.63
N CYS A 177 -12.54 14.90 -4.48
CA CYS A 177 -13.25 13.63 -4.27
C CYS A 177 -14.51 13.51 -5.14
N VAL A 178 -15.23 14.62 -5.39
CA VAL A 178 -16.35 14.64 -6.35
C VAL A 178 -15.88 14.26 -7.75
N GLU A 179 -14.73 14.76 -8.19
CA GLU A 179 -14.11 14.39 -9.45
C GLU A 179 -13.58 12.94 -9.46
N GLY A 180 -13.03 12.50 -8.35
CA GLY A 180 -12.60 11.11 -8.14
C GLY A 180 -13.77 10.13 -8.23
N ASP A 181 -14.92 10.47 -7.65
CA ASP A 181 -16.11 9.59 -7.67
C ASP A 181 -16.63 9.35 -9.10
N LYS A 182 -16.62 10.38 -9.96
CA LYS A 182 -16.98 10.26 -11.38
C LYS A 182 -16.12 9.23 -12.13
N ARG A 183 -14.91 8.94 -11.63
CA ARG A 183 -13.90 8.04 -12.22
C ARG A 183 -13.72 6.73 -11.43
N GLY A 184 -14.50 6.54 -10.37
CA GLY A 184 -14.36 5.40 -9.46
C GLY A 184 -13.09 5.43 -8.60
N GLN A 185 -12.38 6.58 -8.54
CA GLN A 185 -11.10 6.74 -7.87
C GLN A 185 -11.26 7.21 -6.42
N TRP A 186 -10.39 6.72 -5.52
CA TRP A 186 -10.19 7.31 -4.20
C TRP A 186 -9.22 8.48 -4.29
N VAL A 187 -9.39 9.46 -3.41
CA VAL A 187 -8.42 10.53 -3.14
C VAL A 187 -7.91 10.32 -1.72
N VAL A 188 -6.68 9.87 -1.60
CA VAL A 188 -6.09 9.56 -0.29
C VAL A 188 -5.03 10.60 0.06
N VAL A 189 -5.04 11.05 1.31
CA VAL A 189 -4.08 12.04 1.83
C VAL A 189 -2.99 11.32 2.60
N GLU A 190 -1.73 11.65 2.28
CA GLU A 190 -0.58 11.22 3.07
C GLU A 190 -0.31 12.22 4.19
N ASN A 191 0.04 11.71 5.39
CA ASN A 191 0.72 12.55 6.38
C ASN A 191 2.12 12.85 5.90
N HIS A 192 2.36 14.10 5.43
CA HIS A 192 3.58 14.48 4.69
C HIS A 192 4.25 15.75 5.27
N GLY A 193 4.41 15.80 6.58
CA GLY A 193 5.01 16.93 7.30
C GLY A 193 4.01 18.01 7.72
N GLY A 194 4.42 18.86 8.63
CA GLY A 194 3.59 19.95 9.16
C GLY A 194 2.32 19.46 9.83
N LEU A 195 1.23 20.18 9.67
CA LEU A 195 -0.05 19.81 10.29
C LEU A 195 -0.59 18.46 9.82
N SER A 196 -0.32 18.03 8.57
CA SER A 196 -0.77 16.71 8.10
C SER A 196 -0.13 15.54 8.85
N SER A 197 1.01 15.76 9.51
CA SER A 197 1.67 14.79 10.42
C SER A 197 1.03 14.71 11.80
N ASN A 198 0.08 15.59 12.13
CA ASN A 198 -0.70 15.53 13.37
C ASN A 198 -1.97 14.71 13.14
N GLY A 199 -2.06 13.54 13.80
CA GLY A 199 -3.18 12.61 13.60
C GLY A 199 -4.54 13.23 13.86
N LYS A 200 -4.68 14.05 14.90
CA LYS A 200 -5.95 14.75 15.21
C LYS A 200 -6.32 15.74 14.14
N TRP A 201 -5.35 16.51 13.64
CA TRP A 201 -5.61 17.50 12.60
C TRP A 201 -6.01 16.84 11.29
N LEU A 202 -5.27 15.80 10.83
CA LEU A 202 -5.59 15.16 9.57
C LEU A 202 -6.93 14.42 9.61
N THR A 203 -7.26 13.78 10.73
CA THR A 203 -8.60 13.16 10.91
C THR A 203 -9.72 14.19 10.99
N GLN A 204 -9.46 15.38 11.50
CA GLN A 204 -10.41 16.51 11.43
C GLN A 204 -10.65 16.94 9.98
N VAL A 205 -9.59 17.05 9.16
CA VAL A 205 -9.70 17.33 7.71
C VAL A 205 -10.57 16.27 7.01
N MET A 206 -10.39 14.98 7.32
CA MET A 206 -11.22 13.91 6.76
C MET A 206 -12.70 14.08 7.12
N LYS A 207 -13.01 14.39 8.38
CA LYS A 207 -14.38 14.64 8.85
C LYS A 207 -15.02 15.83 8.16
N LEU A 208 -14.27 16.92 7.98
CA LEU A 208 -14.74 18.14 7.33
C LEU A 208 -14.92 17.96 5.81
N ALA A 209 -14.06 17.17 5.17
CA ALA A 209 -14.18 16.87 3.74
C ALA A 209 -15.45 16.06 3.42
N ASP A 210 -15.92 15.24 4.37
CA ASP A 210 -17.20 14.52 4.36
C ASP A 210 -17.58 13.96 2.98
N HIS A 211 -16.72 13.10 2.44
CA HIS A 211 -16.96 12.48 1.14
C HIS A 211 -16.60 10.99 1.16
N LYS A 212 -17.42 10.14 0.53
CA LYS A 212 -17.20 8.68 0.50
C LYS A 212 -15.86 8.25 -0.12
N ARG A 213 -15.29 9.08 -1.02
CA ARG A 213 -14.04 8.82 -1.72
C ARG A 213 -12.79 9.40 -1.03
N VAL A 214 -12.94 10.07 0.11
CA VAL A 214 -11.78 10.56 0.86
C VAL A 214 -11.19 9.45 1.73
N GLY A 215 -9.88 9.45 1.87
CA GLY A 215 -9.17 8.53 2.76
C GLY A 215 -7.80 9.04 3.15
N ILE A 216 -7.11 8.26 3.99
CA ILE A 216 -5.73 8.50 4.39
C ILE A 216 -4.86 7.37 3.84
N LEU A 217 -3.68 7.71 3.35
CA LEU A 217 -2.55 6.84 3.11
C LEU A 217 -1.53 7.11 4.22
N PRO A 218 -1.53 6.34 5.32
CA PRO A 218 -0.57 6.54 6.40
C PRO A 218 0.85 6.28 5.94
N ASP A 219 1.74 7.22 6.23
CA ASP A 219 3.18 7.05 6.09
C ASP A 219 3.81 6.85 7.47
N PHE A 220 4.64 5.81 7.62
CA PHE A 220 5.23 5.43 8.90
C PHE A 220 6.31 6.40 9.38
N GLY A 221 6.97 7.13 8.47
CA GLY A 221 8.09 8.00 8.77
C GLY A 221 7.77 9.50 8.75
N ASN A 222 6.61 9.90 8.25
CA ASN A 222 6.28 11.32 8.09
C ASN A 222 5.50 11.90 9.29
N PHE A 223 6.10 11.85 10.49
CA PHE A 223 5.46 12.38 11.70
C PHE A 223 6.10 13.67 12.25
N TYR A 224 6.98 14.31 11.50
CA TYR A 224 7.52 15.63 11.87
C TYR A 224 6.47 16.71 11.65
N THR A 225 6.00 17.34 12.73
CA THR A 225 5.08 18.50 12.69
C THR A 225 5.83 19.81 12.49
N ASP A 226 7.06 19.93 13.00
CA ASP A 226 7.98 21.03 12.74
C ASP A 226 9.42 20.50 12.75
N ARG A 227 10.01 20.33 11.56
CA ARG A 227 11.40 19.84 11.43
C ARG A 227 12.42 20.83 12.00
N ALA A 228 12.18 22.14 11.87
CA ALA A 228 13.11 23.15 12.36
C ALA A 228 13.22 23.15 13.88
N LYS A 229 12.11 22.82 14.57
CA LYS A 229 12.05 22.72 16.03
C LYS A 229 12.22 21.31 16.57
N SER A 230 12.42 20.32 15.70
CA SER A 230 12.50 18.92 16.11
C SER A 230 11.20 18.38 16.73
N GLU A 231 10.05 18.95 16.36
CA GLU A 231 8.76 18.53 16.89
C GLU A 231 8.19 17.37 16.07
N MET A 232 7.75 16.33 16.79
CA MET A 232 7.15 15.15 16.19
C MET A 232 5.82 14.79 16.86
N TYR A 233 4.88 14.34 16.05
CA TYR A 233 3.71 13.62 16.56
C TYR A 233 4.10 12.15 16.79
N ASN A 234 3.51 11.52 17.81
CA ASN A 234 3.81 10.11 18.08
C ASN A 234 3.33 9.22 16.93
N PRO A 235 4.21 8.51 16.20
CA PRO A 235 3.83 7.75 15.01
C PRO A 235 2.86 6.60 15.32
N TYR A 236 2.99 5.95 16.46
CA TYR A 236 2.09 4.86 16.86
C TYR A 236 0.70 5.36 17.23
N GLN A 237 0.60 6.55 17.80
CA GLN A 237 -0.67 7.21 18.07
C GLN A 237 -1.32 7.68 16.77
N GLY A 238 -0.57 8.40 15.94
CA GLY A 238 -1.06 8.92 14.66
C GLY A 238 -1.55 7.80 13.75
N LEU A 239 -0.80 6.70 13.66
CA LEU A 239 -1.22 5.54 12.88
C LEU A 239 -2.56 4.97 13.39
N ARG A 240 -2.76 4.82 14.71
CA ARG A 240 -4.06 4.38 15.24
C ARG A 240 -5.20 5.34 14.90
N GLU A 241 -4.95 6.64 14.94
CA GLU A 241 -5.94 7.66 14.60
C GLU A 241 -6.29 7.61 13.10
N PHE A 242 -5.33 7.25 12.23
CA PHE A 242 -5.52 7.14 10.79
C PHE A 242 -6.26 5.87 10.35
N MET A 243 -6.10 4.75 11.07
CA MET A 243 -6.62 3.44 10.64
C MET A 243 -8.11 3.44 10.22
N PRO A 244 -9.04 4.15 10.88
CA PRO A 244 -10.45 4.21 10.45
C PRO A 244 -10.65 4.86 9.07
N TRP A 245 -9.67 5.63 8.59
CA TRP A 245 -9.70 6.38 7.34
C TRP A 245 -8.86 5.75 6.22
N VAL A 246 -8.13 4.68 6.52
CA VAL A 246 -7.33 3.98 5.51
C VAL A 246 -8.26 3.32 4.50
N LYS A 247 -7.98 3.55 3.21
CA LYS A 247 -8.75 2.95 2.11
C LYS A 247 -7.91 1.92 1.37
N GLU A 248 -6.96 2.37 0.57
CA GLU A 248 -6.26 1.52 -0.38
C GLU A 248 -4.76 1.83 -0.37
N GLY A 249 -4.03 1.29 0.59
CA GLY A 249 -2.59 1.45 0.68
C GLY A 249 -2.11 2.24 1.88
N MET A 250 -0.85 2.08 2.20
CA MET A 250 -0.08 2.82 3.19
C MET A 250 1.40 2.78 2.83
N SER A 251 2.18 3.75 3.30
CA SER A 251 3.62 3.82 3.07
C SER A 251 4.38 3.27 4.28
N ALA A 252 5.09 2.16 4.06
CA ALA A 252 6.12 1.67 4.97
C ALA A 252 7.43 2.43 4.71
N LYS A 253 7.40 3.76 4.89
CA LYS A 253 8.60 4.58 4.78
C LYS A 253 9.64 4.09 5.76
N SER A 254 10.78 3.72 5.22
CA SER A 254 11.91 3.17 5.96
C SER A 254 13.19 3.95 5.65
N TYR A 255 14.10 3.89 6.58
CA TYR A 255 15.37 4.58 6.51
C TYR A 255 16.52 3.57 6.65
N ASP A 256 17.53 3.88 7.45
CA ASP A 256 18.66 3.00 7.64
C ASP A 256 18.32 1.84 8.58
N TRP A 257 18.58 0.63 8.12
CA TRP A 257 18.43 -0.61 8.84
C TRP A 257 19.76 -1.01 9.47
N ASP A 258 19.71 -1.99 10.40
CA ASP A 258 20.91 -2.58 11.04
C ASP A 258 21.76 -1.55 11.78
N THR A 259 21.08 -0.67 12.51
CA THR A 259 21.66 0.46 13.25
C THR A 259 22.03 0.11 14.70
N GLY A 260 21.64 -1.09 15.18
CA GLY A 260 21.82 -1.54 16.55
C GLY A 260 20.60 -1.36 17.45
N ALA A 261 19.55 -0.66 16.99
CA ALA A 261 18.32 -0.46 17.75
C ALA A 261 17.45 -1.73 17.87
N GLY A 262 17.66 -2.72 17.00
CA GLY A 262 16.94 -3.99 16.97
C GLY A 262 16.63 -4.48 15.57
N LYS A 263 16.15 -5.73 15.45
CA LYS A 263 15.98 -6.41 14.16
C LYS A 263 14.99 -5.71 13.21
N PHE A 264 13.89 -5.18 13.75
CA PHE A 264 12.83 -4.55 12.97
C PHE A 264 12.75 -3.04 13.16
N TYR A 265 13.88 -2.44 13.52
CA TYR A 265 13.99 -1.00 13.70
C TYR A 265 14.69 -0.35 12.51
N THR A 266 14.16 0.80 12.09
CA THR A 266 14.78 1.67 11.09
C THR A 266 14.95 3.06 11.67
N GLU A 267 16.05 3.72 11.33
CA GLU A 267 16.42 5.03 11.87
C GLU A 267 16.63 6.06 10.77
N ASP A 268 15.94 7.20 10.89
CA ASP A 268 16.24 8.39 10.10
C ASP A 268 17.42 9.15 10.74
N ARG A 269 18.56 9.15 10.08
CA ARG A 269 19.78 9.84 10.50
C ARG A 269 20.15 11.01 9.63
N ARG A 270 19.28 11.42 8.70
CA ARG A 270 19.53 12.51 7.76
C ARG A 270 19.40 13.89 8.40
N GLU A 271 18.61 13.97 9.46
CA GLU A 271 18.31 15.20 10.20
C GLU A 271 19.04 15.20 11.55
N LYS A 272 19.03 16.36 12.23
CA LYS A 272 19.54 16.47 13.62
C LYS A 272 18.72 15.65 14.64
N ILE A 273 17.53 15.19 14.23
CA ILE A 273 16.63 14.39 15.03
C ILE A 273 16.75 12.97 14.55
N GLU A 274 17.16 12.09 15.43
CA GLU A 274 17.13 10.67 15.18
C GLU A 274 15.72 10.15 15.44
N MET A 275 15.03 9.72 14.36
CA MET A 275 13.75 9.04 14.48
C MET A 275 13.97 7.55 14.36
N THR A 276 13.63 6.81 15.40
CA THR A 276 13.66 5.34 15.41
C THR A 276 12.25 4.80 15.32
N LEU A 277 11.98 3.96 14.33
CA LEU A 277 10.68 3.34 14.10
C LEU A 277 10.75 1.83 14.33
N ASP A 278 9.89 1.32 15.18
CA ASP A 278 9.65 -0.11 15.39
C ASP A 278 8.57 -0.59 14.38
N PHE A 279 9.00 -1.23 13.31
CA PHE A 279 8.13 -1.71 12.23
C PHE A 279 7.20 -2.83 12.67
N GLU A 280 7.63 -3.71 13.57
CA GLU A 280 6.76 -4.75 14.11
C GLU A 280 5.59 -4.13 14.88
N ARG A 281 5.85 -3.15 15.72
CA ARG A 281 4.82 -2.43 16.48
C ARG A 281 3.86 -1.68 15.56
N LEU A 282 4.35 -1.02 14.51
CA LEU A 282 3.51 -0.34 13.51
C LEU A 282 2.61 -1.34 12.79
N LEU A 283 3.16 -2.45 12.31
CA LEU A 283 2.40 -3.45 11.57
C LEU A 283 1.41 -4.23 12.45
N ARG A 284 1.69 -4.41 13.74
CA ARG A 284 0.70 -4.93 14.72
C ARG A 284 -0.51 -4.00 14.85
N ILE A 285 -0.32 -2.68 14.79
CA ILE A 285 -1.44 -1.71 14.77
C ILE A 285 -2.25 -1.89 13.48
N VAL A 286 -1.58 -1.99 12.34
CA VAL A 286 -2.20 -2.14 11.02
C VAL A 286 -3.05 -3.41 10.93
N VAL A 287 -2.46 -4.56 11.26
CA VAL A 287 -3.14 -5.86 11.21
C VAL A 287 -4.25 -5.95 12.29
N GLY A 288 -3.97 -5.42 13.48
CA GLY A 288 -4.94 -5.35 14.57
C GLY A 288 -6.19 -4.50 14.26
N ALA A 289 -6.05 -3.52 13.35
CA ALA A 289 -7.17 -2.74 12.83
C ALA A 289 -7.93 -3.46 11.67
N GLY A 290 -7.53 -4.66 11.28
CA GLY A 290 -8.17 -5.46 10.23
C GLY A 290 -7.73 -5.12 8.81
N TYR A 291 -6.70 -4.31 8.62
CA TYR A 291 -6.18 -4.00 7.29
C TYR A 291 -5.42 -5.20 6.70
N SER A 292 -5.68 -5.49 5.43
CA SER A 292 -5.07 -6.60 4.70
C SER A 292 -4.72 -6.21 3.24
N GLY A 293 -4.66 -4.91 2.96
CA GLY A 293 -4.29 -4.36 1.65
C GLY A 293 -2.79 -4.34 1.41
N TYR A 294 -2.34 -3.42 0.56
CA TYR A 294 -0.93 -3.24 0.25
C TYR A 294 -0.24 -2.31 1.25
N VAL A 295 0.98 -2.69 1.64
CA VAL A 295 1.93 -1.91 2.42
C VAL A 295 3.10 -1.59 1.50
N GLY A 296 3.21 -0.34 1.09
CA GLY A 296 4.16 0.14 0.09
C GLY A 296 5.53 0.39 0.69
N ILE A 297 6.57 -0.23 0.15
CA ILE A 297 7.95 0.08 0.51
C ILE A 297 8.30 1.47 -0.04
N GLU A 298 8.73 2.36 0.86
CA GLU A 298 9.30 3.66 0.52
C GLU A 298 10.60 3.86 1.28
N TYR A 299 11.70 3.39 0.67
CA TYR A 299 13.02 3.49 1.28
C TYR A 299 13.65 4.85 0.99
N GLU A 300 14.05 5.54 2.06
CA GLU A 300 14.74 6.84 2.00
C GLU A 300 16.04 6.89 2.82
N GLY A 301 16.60 5.74 3.18
CA GLY A 301 17.87 5.68 3.90
C GLY A 301 19.07 6.12 3.07
N SER A 302 20.20 6.26 3.74
CA SER A 302 21.48 6.69 3.15
C SER A 302 22.60 5.65 3.23
N LYS A 303 22.44 4.65 4.10
CA LYS A 303 23.44 3.62 4.35
C LYS A 303 23.55 2.58 3.23
N HIS A 304 22.43 2.29 2.57
CA HIS A 304 22.36 1.31 1.49
C HIS A 304 22.05 1.97 0.15
N SER A 305 22.36 1.27 -0.95
CA SER A 305 21.82 1.63 -2.25
C SER A 305 20.27 1.57 -2.23
N GLU A 306 19.59 2.30 -3.12
CA GLU A 306 18.12 2.27 -3.21
C GLU A 306 17.59 0.83 -3.34
N ILE A 307 18.21 0.01 -4.19
CA ILE A 307 17.79 -1.39 -4.40
C ILE A 307 18.04 -2.25 -3.15
N ASP A 308 19.17 -2.09 -2.48
CA ASP A 308 19.48 -2.89 -1.29
C ASP A 308 18.59 -2.46 -0.11
N GLY A 309 18.31 -1.17 0.01
CA GLY A 309 17.35 -0.66 0.99
C GLY A 309 15.93 -1.19 0.76
N ILE A 310 15.46 -1.23 -0.50
CA ILE A 310 14.18 -1.86 -0.87
C ILE A 310 14.17 -3.34 -0.47
N LYS A 311 15.21 -4.11 -0.83
CA LYS A 311 15.32 -5.53 -0.45
C LYS A 311 15.33 -5.74 1.06
N ARG A 312 16.06 -4.89 1.79
CA ARG A 312 16.14 -4.97 3.25
C ARG A 312 14.80 -4.65 3.91
N THR A 313 14.09 -3.63 3.41
CA THR A 313 12.74 -3.30 3.87
C THR A 313 11.77 -4.44 3.57
N LYS A 314 11.82 -5.00 2.35
CA LYS A 314 10.99 -6.15 1.98
C LYS A 314 11.23 -7.34 2.90
N GLN A 315 12.50 -7.67 3.18
CA GLN A 315 12.84 -8.75 4.11
C GLN A 315 12.22 -8.53 5.49
N ALA A 316 12.31 -7.32 6.04
CA ALA A 316 11.69 -6.99 7.32
C ALA A 316 10.17 -7.16 7.29
N LEU A 317 9.51 -6.68 6.22
CA LEU A 317 8.06 -6.83 6.04
C LEU A 317 7.64 -8.29 5.90
N ASP A 318 8.37 -9.11 5.12
CA ASP A 318 8.10 -10.55 4.96
C ASP A 318 8.22 -11.30 6.29
N GLU A 319 9.26 -11.03 7.06
CA GLU A 319 9.49 -11.66 8.36
C GLU A 319 8.41 -11.26 9.38
N ILE A 320 8.03 -9.98 9.44
CA ILE A 320 6.95 -9.51 10.30
C ILE A 320 5.60 -10.09 9.84
N CYS A 321 5.36 -10.15 8.54
CA CYS A 321 4.16 -10.79 7.98
C CYS A 321 4.04 -12.24 8.44
N ALA A 322 5.14 -12.99 8.43
CA ALA A 322 5.17 -14.38 8.91
C ALA A 322 4.94 -14.50 10.44
N LEU A 323 5.36 -13.49 11.23
CA LEU A 323 5.12 -13.43 12.68
C LEU A 323 3.65 -13.11 13.01
N LEU A 324 2.95 -12.38 12.14
CA LEU A 324 1.58 -11.92 12.34
C LEU A 324 0.52 -12.85 11.70
N ALA A 325 0.94 -13.83 10.88
CA ALA A 325 0.10 -14.85 10.26
C ALA A 325 -0.27 -15.97 11.28
#